data_6abed5e4a772146a16a58fd6fb9f9f09
#
_entry.id   6abed5e4a772146a16a58fd6fb9f9f09
#
_cell.length_a   1.000
_cell.length_b   1.000
_cell.length_c   1.000
_cell.angle_alpha   90.00
_cell.angle_beta   90.00
_cell.angle_gamma   90.00
#
_symmetry.space_group_name_H-M   'P 1'
#
loop_
_entity.id
_entity.type
_entity.pdbx_description
1 polymer ?
#
loop_
_entity_poly.entity_id
_entity_poly.type
_entity_poly.pdbx_seq_one_letter_code
_entity_poly.pdbx_strand_id
1 'polypeptide(L)'
;MAEEAVLAVVKRSGVSEPFNRSKVVAGVRRACQGRPVDEDQLQLLAQQVEDAIRATGAAEVPAHEVGLAILSPLRELDEVAYLRFASVYRSFTSVADFEKEIAELKARQTVAADATPAPTGA
;
A
#
# COMPACT_ATOMS: atom_id res chain seq x y z
N MET A 1 11.20 -26.99 14.36
CA MET A 1 10.80 -25.65 14.73
C MET A 1 11.05 -24.72 13.55
N ALA A 2 10.00 -24.22 12.96
CA ALA A 2 10.15 -23.36 11.80
C ALA A 2 10.51 -21.95 12.30
N GLU A 3 11.73 -21.55 12.07
CA GLU A 3 12.10 -20.17 12.29
C GLU A 3 11.70 -19.41 11.03
N GLU A 4 11.01 -18.29 11.21
CA GLU A 4 10.74 -17.44 10.09
C GLU A 4 12.06 -16.89 9.57
N ALA A 5 12.28 -17.06 8.27
CA ALA A 5 13.45 -16.48 7.65
C ALA A 5 13.37 -14.96 7.78
N VAL A 6 14.51 -14.33 8.04
CA VAL A 6 14.57 -12.88 8.09
C VAL A 6 14.35 -12.35 6.68
N LEU A 7 13.31 -11.53 6.52
CA LEU A 7 13.05 -10.85 5.26
C LEU A 7 13.88 -9.57 5.23
N ALA A 8 14.75 -9.45 4.25
CA ALA A 8 15.60 -8.27 4.11
C ALA A 8 15.06 -7.33 3.04
N VAL A 9 15.21 -6.04 3.31
CA VAL A 9 14.85 -4.99 2.35
C VAL A 9 16.13 -4.34 1.85
N VAL A 10 16.29 -4.29 0.55
CA VAL A 10 17.47 -3.70 -0.08
C VAL A 10 17.12 -2.29 -0.53
N LYS A 11 17.82 -1.31 0.05
CA LYS A 11 17.65 0.10 -0.29
C LYS A 11 18.27 0.41 -1.65
N ARG A 12 17.87 1.54 -2.23
CA ARG A 12 18.46 2.03 -3.48
C ARG A 12 19.98 2.11 -3.43
N SER A 13 20.53 2.42 -2.26
CA SER A 13 21.99 2.48 -2.06
C SER A 13 22.67 1.12 -2.08
N GLY A 14 21.90 0.03 -2.08
CA GLY A 14 22.42 -1.32 -1.98
C GLY A 14 22.51 -1.84 -0.55
N VAL A 15 22.26 -0.99 0.44
CA VAL A 15 22.28 -1.39 1.85
C VAL A 15 21.05 -2.25 2.14
N SER A 16 21.30 -3.39 2.78
CA SER A 16 20.26 -4.33 3.18
C SER A 16 19.92 -4.12 4.64
N GLU A 17 18.63 -4.13 4.97
CA GLU A 17 18.17 -4.05 6.35
C GLU A 17 16.99 -4.99 6.55
N PRO A 18 16.73 -5.46 7.79
CA PRO A 18 15.56 -6.31 8.02
C PRO A 18 14.28 -5.56 7.72
N PHE A 19 13.29 -6.29 7.21
CA PHE A 19 11.95 -5.73 7.05
C PHE A 19 11.46 -5.27 8.42
N ASN A 20 10.93 -4.05 8.46
CA ASN A 20 10.46 -3.45 9.70
C ASN A 20 9.03 -2.97 9.51
N ARG A 21 8.10 -3.69 10.14
CA ARG A 21 6.67 -3.34 10.08
C ARG A 21 6.42 -1.92 10.59
N SER A 22 7.16 -1.49 11.61
CA SER A 22 7.00 -0.15 12.17
C SER A 22 7.31 0.95 11.16
N LYS A 23 8.22 0.72 10.24
CA LYS A 23 8.51 1.69 9.18
C LYS A 23 7.37 1.81 8.19
N VAL A 24 6.73 0.69 7.86
CA VAL A 24 5.53 0.69 7.01
C VAL A 24 4.43 1.48 7.70
N VAL A 25 4.17 1.19 8.96
CA VAL A 25 3.15 1.88 9.74
C VAL A 25 3.42 3.38 9.79
N ALA A 26 4.66 3.78 10.03
CA ALA A 26 5.03 5.20 10.12
C ALA A 26 4.78 5.92 8.79
N GLY A 27 5.17 5.31 7.68
CA GLY A 27 4.96 5.90 6.36
C GLY A 27 3.49 6.05 6.00
N VAL A 28 2.71 5.01 6.28
CA VAL A 28 1.27 5.02 5.99
C VAL A 28 0.54 5.98 6.94
N ARG A 29 0.93 6.02 8.23
CA ARG A 29 0.35 6.96 9.20
C ARG A 29 0.49 8.39 8.72
N ARG A 30 1.66 8.73 8.18
CA ARG A 30 1.90 10.07 7.63
C ARG A 30 0.93 10.39 6.50
N ALA A 31 0.71 9.44 5.61
CA ALA A 31 -0.22 9.61 4.49
C ALA A 31 -1.68 9.71 4.97
N CYS A 32 -2.00 9.10 6.10
CA CYS A 32 -3.35 9.08 6.66
C CYS A 32 -3.65 10.26 7.59
N GLN A 33 -2.76 11.22 7.72
CA GLN A 33 -2.93 12.36 8.61
C GLN A 33 -4.23 13.10 8.31
N GLY A 34 -5.08 13.27 9.34
CA GLY A 34 -6.37 13.92 9.17
C GLY A 34 -7.47 13.04 8.57
N ARG A 35 -7.18 11.76 8.33
CA ARG A 35 -8.15 10.83 7.78
C ARG A 35 -8.72 9.93 8.88
N PRO A 36 -9.93 9.39 8.70
CA PRO A 36 -10.57 8.53 9.71
C PRO A 36 -9.98 7.11 9.67
N VAL A 37 -8.70 6.99 9.95
CA VAL A 37 -7.97 5.73 9.96
C VAL A 37 -7.35 5.57 11.35
N ASP A 38 -7.66 4.45 12.00
CA ASP A 38 -7.16 4.18 13.34
C ASP A 38 -5.88 3.33 13.32
N GLU A 39 -5.27 3.19 14.48
CA GLU A 39 -4.01 2.47 14.62
C GLU A 39 -4.14 0.99 14.27
N ASP A 40 -5.27 0.37 14.61
CA ASP A 40 -5.49 -1.05 14.29
C ASP A 40 -5.52 -1.27 12.78
N GLN A 41 -6.12 -0.35 12.04
CA GLN A 41 -6.15 -0.42 10.58
C GLN A 41 -4.75 -0.28 9.99
N LEU A 42 -3.92 0.57 10.56
CA LEU A 42 -2.53 0.73 10.13
C LEU A 42 -1.72 -0.53 10.38
N GLN A 43 -1.89 -1.15 11.55
CA GLN A 43 -1.18 -2.38 11.89
C GLN A 43 -1.62 -3.52 10.97
N LEU A 44 -2.91 -3.62 10.70
CA LEU A 44 -3.44 -4.63 9.79
C LEU A 44 -2.89 -4.46 8.38
N LEU A 45 -2.85 -3.22 7.89
CA LEU A 45 -2.29 -2.93 6.58
C LEU A 45 -0.82 -3.36 6.51
N ALA A 46 -0.03 -3.02 7.52
CA ALA A 46 1.38 -3.39 7.56
C ALA A 46 1.56 -4.92 7.57
N GLN A 47 0.69 -5.63 8.26
CA GLN A 47 0.73 -7.09 8.24
C GLN A 47 0.38 -7.64 6.87
N GLN A 48 -0.63 -7.08 6.22
CA GLN A 48 -1.00 -7.48 4.86
C GLN A 48 0.15 -7.29 3.87
N VAL A 49 0.88 -6.19 4.01
CA VAL A 49 2.05 -5.91 3.18
C VAL A 49 3.14 -6.96 3.42
N GLU A 50 3.44 -7.22 4.68
CA GLU A 50 4.45 -8.22 5.03
C GLU A 50 4.07 -9.60 4.49
N ASP A 51 2.82 -10.01 4.70
CA ASP A 51 2.34 -11.31 4.24
C ASP A 51 2.41 -11.43 2.72
N ALA A 52 2.05 -10.39 2.00
CA ALA A 52 2.11 -10.38 0.54
C ALA A 52 3.54 -10.54 0.04
N ILE A 53 4.50 -9.87 0.69
CA ILE A 53 5.90 -9.97 0.30
C ILE A 53 6.45 -11.35 0.64
N ARG A 54 6.15 -11.89 1.82
CA ARG A 54 6.61 -13.22 2.22
C ARG A 54 6.02 -14.32 1.34
N ALA A 55 4.81 -14.11 0.82
CA ALA A 55 4.17 -15.06 -0.07
C ALA A 55 4.93 -15.24 -1.39
N THR A 56 5.77 -14.29 -1.77
CA THR A 56 6.61 -14.44 -2.97
C THR A 56 7.74 -15.45 -2.79
N GLY A 57 8.06 -15.79 -1.54
CA GLY A 57 9.16 -16.71 -1.22
C GLY A 57 10.54 -16.07 -1.28
N ALA A 58 10.64 -14.80 -1.61
CA ALA A 58 11.93 -14.11 -1.69
C ALA A 58 12.50 -13.84 -0.29
N ALA A 59 13.80 -14.07 -0.12
CA ALA A 59 14.49 -13.76 1.13
C ALA A 59 14.83 -12.27 1.23
N GLU A 60 14.96 -11.60 0.12
CA GLU A 60 15.17 -10.15 0.11
C GLU A 60 14.35 -9.51 -1.01
N VAL A 61 13.98 -8.26 -0.80
CA VAL A 61 13.11 -7.53 -1.69
C VAL A 61 13.59 -6.09 -1.80
N PRO A 62 13.59 -5.50 -2.99
CA PRO A 62 13.93 -4.09 -3.12
C PRO A 62 12.92 -3.22 -2.36
N ALA A 63 13.38 -2.12 -1.77
CA ALA A 63 12.51 -1.19 -1.06
C ALA A 63 11.36 -0.70 -1.96
N HIS A 64 11.61 -0.59 -3.25
CA HIS A 64 10.59 -0.22 -4.22
C HIS A 64 9.41 -1.19 -4.22
N GLU A 65 9.68 -2.49 -4.10
CA GLU A 65 8.63 -3.51 -4.07
C GLU A 65 7.77 -3.41 -2.81
N VAL A 66 8.37 -3.00 -1.69
CA VAL A 66 7.61 -2.76 -0.46
C VAL A 66 6.61 -1.63 -0.69
N GLY A 67 7.05 -0.55 -1.31
CA GLY A 67 6.17 0.56 -1.66
C GLY A 67 5.03 0.15 -2.58
N LEU A 68 5.33 -0.66 -3.60
CA LEU A 68 4.29 -1.19 -4.49
C LEU A 68 3.28 -2.05 -3.73
N ALA A 69 3.76 -2.85 -2.79
CA ALA A 69 2.88 -3.69 -1.98
C ALA A 69 1.95 -2.89 -1.06
N ILE A 70 2.35 -1.67 -0.71
CA ILE A 70 1.53 -0.77 0.13
C ILE A 70 0.39 -0.16 -0.67
N LEU A 71 0.59 0.12 -1.94
CA LEU A 71 -0.36 0.90 -2.75
C LEU A 71 -1.77 0.30 -2.77
N SER A 72 -1.88 -1.00 -3.03
CA SER A 72 -3.18 -1.63 -3.16
C SER A 72 -4.00 -1.62 -1.86
N PRO A 73 -3.46 -2.12 -0.74
CA PRO A 73 -4.23 -2.08 0.51
C PRO A 73 -4.49 -0.66 1.01
N LEU A 74 -3.60 0.29 0.74
CA LEU A 74 -3.83 1.68 1.12
C LEU A 74 -4.98 2.30 0.33
N ARG A 75 -5.08 1.98 -0.95
CA ARG A 75 -6.19 2.46 -1.79
C ARG A 75 -7.53 1.96 -1.25
N GLU A 76 -7.58 0.73 -0.79
CA GLU A 76 -8.80 0.17 -0.20
C GLU A 76 -9.12 0.82 1.15
N LEU A 77 -8.10 1.23 1.88
CA LEU A 77 -8.27 1.83 3.19
C LEU A 77 -8.75 3.27 3.13
N ASP A 78 -8.11 4.10 2.32
CA ASP A 78 -8.44 5.53 2.19
C ASP A 78 -7.85 6.09 0.91
N GLU A 79 -8.71 6.59 0.04
CA GLU A 79 -8.29 7.07 -1.27
C GLU A 79 -7.43 8.33 -1.20
N VAL A 80 -7.70 9.22 -0.24
CA VAL A 80 -6.91 10.45 -0.09
C VAL A 80 -5.51 10.10 0.39
N ALA A 81 -5.41 9.21 1.39
CA ALA A 81 -4.11 8.73 1.87
C ALA A 81 -3.36 8.03 0.74
N TYR A 82 -4.06 7.25 -0.07
CA TYR A 82 -3.46 6.59 -1.22
C TYR A 82 -2.86 7.62 -2.20
N LEU A 83 -3.62 8.68 -2.53
CA LEU A 83 -3.13 9.72 -3.44
C LEU A 83 -1.90 10.42 -2.89
N ARG A 84 -1.88 10.69 -1.58
CA ARG A 84 -0.73 11.32 -0.93
C ARG A 84 0.50 10.43 -1.03
N PHE A 85 0.34 9.16 -0.68
CA PHE A 85 1.44 8.19 -0.71
C PHE A 85 1.93 7.99 -2.14
N ALA A 86 1.02 7.77 -3.08
CA ALA A 86 1.35 7.56 -4.47
C ALA A 86 2.05 8.78 -5.08
N SER A 87 1.64 9.98 -4.70
CA SER A 87 2.23 11.21 -5.23
C SER A 87 3.71 11.33 -4.87
N VAL A 88 4.06 10.93 -3.66
CA VAL A 88 5.46 10.93 -3.20
C VAL A 88 6.20 9.73 -3.78
N TYR A 89 5.62 8.56 -3.65
CA TYR A 89 6.26 7.32 -4.06
C TYR A 89 6.51 7.26 -5.57
N ARG A 90 5.54 7.71 -6.38
CA ARG A 90 5.65 7.75 -7.83
C ARG A 90 6.17 9.09 -8.36
N SER A 91 6.53 10.00 -7.45
CA SER A 91 7.12 11.29 -7.79
C SER A 91 6.26 12.11 -8.76
N PHE A 92 5.00 12.34 -8.41
CA PHE A 92 4.12 13.18 -9.23
C PHE A 92 4.74 14.59 -9.31
N THR A 93 4.79 15.14 -10.51
CA THR A 93 5.41 16.44 -10.76
C THR A 93 4.45 17.48 -11.31
N SER A 94 3.22 17.08 -11.65
CA SER A 94 2.26 18.00 -12.25
C SER A 94 0.84 17.63 -11.84
N VAL A 95 -0.07 18.57 -12.05
CA VAL A 95 -1.51 18.33 -11.85
C VAL A 95 -1.99 17.19 -12.74
N ALA A 96 -1.43 17.06 -13.94
CA ALA A 96 -1.81 15.99 -14.86
C ALA A 96 -1.56 14.60 -14.29
N ASP A 97 -0.50 14.44 -13.49
CA ASP A 97 -0.22 13.17 -12.83
C ASP A 97 -1.33 12.80 -11.84
N PHE A 98 -1.78 13.78 -11.05
CA PHE A 98 -2.90 13.60 -10.12
C PHE A 98 -4.20 13.32 -10.86
N GLU A 99 -4.47 14.05 -11.94
CA GLU A 99 -5.70 13.85 -12.72
C GLU A 99 -5.78 12.44 -13.27
N LYS A 100 -4.68 11.93 -13.78
CA LYS A 100 -4.61 10.58 -14.30
C LYS A 100 -4.91 9.56 -13.21
N GLU A 101 -4.29 9.71 -12.04
CA GLU A 101 -4.50 8.80 -10.92
C GLU A 101 -5.93 8.87 -10.41
N ILE A 102 -6.49 10.06 -10.32
CA ILE A 102 -7.88 10.25 -9.89
C ILE A 102 -8.83 9.58 -10.89
N ALA A 103 -8.57 9.72 -12.18
CA ALA A 103 -9.38 9.08 -13.20
C ALA A 103 -9.36 7.55 -13.06
N GLU A 104 -8.19 6.99 -12.77
CA GLU A 104 -8.05 5.55 -12.54
C GLU A 104 -8.82 5.10 -11.30
N LEU A 105 -8.77 5.87 -10.21
CA LEU A 105 -9.53 5.57 -9.01
C LEU A 105 -11.03 5.57 -9.29
N LYS A 106 -11.52 6.57 -10.01
CA LYS A 106 -12.94 6.65 -10.38
C LYS A 106 -13.37 5.49 -11.26
N ALA A 107 -12.52 5.11 -12.22
CA ALA A 107 -12.79 3.98 -13.10
C ALA A 107 -12.90 2.68 -12.31
N ARG A 108 -12.04 2.47 -11.32
CA ARG A 108 -12.08 1.29 -10.46
C ARG A 108 -13.36 1.26 -9.63
N GLN A 109 -13.78 2.40 -9.11
CA GLN A 109 -15.03 2.48 -8.35
C GLN A 109 -16.23 2.10 -9.22
N THR A 110 -16.26 2.58 -10.45
CA THR A 110 -17.31 2.25 -11.40
C THR A 110 -17.33 0.75 -11.72
N VAL A 111 -16.17 0.18 -12.00
CA VAL A 111 -16.05 -1.24 -12.28
C VAL A 111 -16.47 -2.07 -11.07
N ALA A 112 -16.05 -1.68 -9.88
CA ALA A 112 -16.41 -2.38 -8.64
C ALA A 112 -17.93 -2.31 -8.41
N ALA A 113 -18.54 -1.16 -8.67
CA ALA A 113 -19.97 -0.98 -8.53
C ALA A 113 -20.73 -1.87 -9.52
N ASP A 114 -20.23 -1.94 -10.76
CA ASP A 114 -20.85 -2.77 -11.80
C ASP A 114 -20.67 -4.26 -11.51
N ALA A 115 -19.53 -4.62 -10.90
CA ALA A 115 -19.23 -6.01 -10.56
C ALA A 115 -20.00 -6.47 -9.32
N THR A 116 -20.47 -5.55 -8.49
CA THR A 116 -21.23 -5.89 -7.30
C THR A 116 -22.61 -6.40 -7.72
N PRO A 117 -23.00 -7.62 -7.36
CA PRO A 117 -24.34 -8.11 -7.70
C PRO A 117 -25.38 -7.16 -7.13
N ALA A 118 -26.35 -6.82 -7.94
CA ALA A 118 -27.48 -6.02 -7.47
C ALA A 118 -28.10 -6.74 -6.28
N PRO A 119 -28.53 -6.00 -5.25
CA PRO A 119 -29.23 -6.65 -4.15
C PRO A 119 -30.46 -7.34 -4.72
N THR A 120 -30.54 -8.62 -4.47
CA THR A 120 -31.66 -9.43 -4.95
C THR A 120 -32.88 -9.24 -4.09
N GLY A 121 -32.94 -8.18 -3.34
CA GLY A 121 -34.08 -7.89 -2.50
C GLY A 121 -35.34 -7.53 -3.24
N ALA A 122 -35.30 -7.56 -4.50
CA ALA A 122 -36.47 -7.25 -5.27
C ALA A 122 -37.56 -8.26 -5.02
#